data_66f7f091e7c36efb02acc608001098c8
#
_entry.id   66f7f091e7c36efb02acc608001098c8
#
_cell.length_a   1.000
_cell.length_b   1.000
_cell.length_c   1.000
_cell.angle_alpha   90.00
_cell.angle_beta   90.00
_cell.angle_gamma   90.00
#
_symmetry.space_group_name_H-M   'P 1'
#
loop_
_entity.id
_entity.type
_entity.pdbx_description
1 polymer ?
#
loop_
_entity_poly.entity_id
_entity_poly.type
_entity_poly.pdbx_seq_one_letter_code
_entity_poly.pdbx_strand_id
1 'polypeptide(L)'
;HQDLLSEINSLEPEMQTLKLQMKGRHPDDAMSDIAYEKGYFFLRMLENHAGREAMDKFLKQYFQDHKFQTIVTEEFLEYLDKNLLNNKSDELNIKNWVYQPGLPENCPKVISSRFENVESAITEFVENDASFIFNKTSSWSTHEWLHFIKHLPSNISYSHLEDLDSVFSFSNSGNSEILAVWFKQSIKVDYQPAFPQLRKFLTKIGRRKFLEPLYEELAKNKEHKKWAKEVYGNARVNYHYVSFNTIDNILN
;
A
#
# COMPACT_ATOMS: atom_id res chain seq x y z
N HIS A 1 3.15 -1.39 7.06
CA HIS A 1 4.62 -1.47 7.11
C HIS A 1 5.21 -1.98 5.79
N GLN A 2 4.67 -3.06 5.22
CA GLN A 2 5.14 -3.62 3.94
C GLN A 2 4.89 -2.65 2.77
N ASP A 3 3.72 -2.00 2.73
CA ASP A 3 3.41 -1.00 1.72
C ASP A 3 4.36 0.21 1.87
N LEU A 4 4.67 0.65 3.11
CA LEU A 4 5.67 1.70 3.36
C LEU A 4 7.07 1.32 2.86
N LEU A 5 7.53 0.10 3.12
CA LEU A 5 8.83 -0.35 2.61
C LEU A 5 8.86 -0.41 1.08
N SER A 6 7.77 -0.84 0.45
CA SER A 6 7.64 -0.84 -1.00
C SER A 6 7.69 0.58 -1.57
N GLU A 7 6.98 1.52 -0.94
CA GLU A 7 6.96 2.93 -1.33
C GLU A 7 8.35 3.56 -1.21
N ILE A 8 9.04 3.37 -0.08
CA ILE A 8 10.41 3.87 0.12
C ILE A 8 11.35 3.34 -0.95
N ASN A 9 11.26 2.05 -1.32
CA ASN A 9 12.12 1.46 -2.35
C ASN A 9 11.82 1.97 -3.77
N SER A 10 10.66 2.54 -4.01
CA SER A 10 10.25 3.05 -5.33
C SER A 10 10.50 4.54 -5.53
N LEU A 11 10.66 5.31 -4.45
CA LEU A 11 10.78 6.77 -4.48
C LEU A 11 12.24 7.24 -4.39
N GLU A 12 12.53 8.36 -5.04
CA GLU A 12 13.78 9.08 -4.84
C GLU A 12 13.93 9.53 -3.36
N PRO A 13 15.16 9.58 -2.82
CA PRO A 13 15.37 9.87 -1.41
C PRO A 13 14.70 11.15 -0.91
N GLU A 14 14.66 12.20 -1.73
CA GLU A 14 14.05 13.48 -1.36
C GLU A 14 12.54 13.36 -1.16
N MET A 15 11.89 12.39 -1.80
CA MET A 15 10.45 12.15 -1.69
C MET A 15 10.07 11.25 -0.51
N GLN A 16 11.05 10.70 0.21
CA GLN A 16 10.84 9.79 1.34
C GLN A 16 10.74 10.50 2.69
N THR A 17 10.81 11.83 2.72
CA THR A 17 10.79 12.63 3.96
C THR A 17 9.37 13.05 4.32
N LEU A 18 9.06 13.21 5.63
CA LEU A 18 7.77 13.75 6.05
C LEU A 18 7.65 15.25 5.73
N LYS A 19 8.76 15.97 5.78
CA LYS A 19 8.81 17.35 5.30
C LYS A 19 9.48 17.41 3.94
N LEU A 20 8.69 17.56 2.90
CA LEU A 20 9.17 17.70 1.52
C LEU A 20 9.62 19.14 1.22
N GLN A 21 10.64 19.27 0.36
CA GLN A 21 11.07 20.55 -0.20
C GLN A 21 10.25 20.84 -1.46
N MET A 22 9.26 21.72 -1.33
CA MET A 22 8.29 22.02 -2.41
C MET A 22 8.65 23.24 -3.26
N LYS A 23 9.82 23.87 -3.05
CA LYS A 23 10.22 25.05 -3.82
C LYS A 23 10.32 24.73 -5.31
N GLY A 24 9.46 25.38 -6.11
CA GLY A 24 9.41 25.20 -7.57
C GLY A 24 8.67 23.95 -8.04
N ARG A 25 7.98 23.24 -7.14
CA ARG A 25 7.13 22.06 -7.46
C ARG A 25 5.65 22.37 -7.22
N HIS A 26 4.77 21.73 -7.96
CA HIS A 26 3.33 21.78 -7.68
C HIS A 26 3.03 21.00 -6.38
N PRO A 27 2.13 21.49 -5.50
CA PRO A 27 1.79 20.77 -4.26
C PRO A 27 1.31 19.33 -4.47
N ASP A 28 0.61 19.06 -5.57
CA ASP A 28 0.11 17.71 -5.89
C ASP A 28 1.25 16.73 -6.27
N ASP A 29 2.41 17.22 -6.66
CA ASP A 29 3.59 16.38 -6.92
C ASP A 29 4.17 15.77 -5.63
N ALA A 30 3.75 16.28 -4.47
CA ALA A 30 4.13 15.77 -3.15
C ALA A 30 3.24 14.62 -2.66
N MET A 31 2.17 14.29 -3.39
CA MET A 31 1.21 13.27 -2.98
C MET A 31 1.79 11.86 -3.16
N SER A 32 2.27 11.29 -2.05
CA SER A 32 2.71 9.90 -1.95
C SER A 32 2.16 9.27 -0.66
N ASP A 33 2.29 7.96 -0.53
CA ASP A 33 1.86 7.25 0.68
C ASP A 33 2.80 7.51 1.88
N ILE A 34 3.95 8.17 1.68
CA ILE A 34 4.89 8.54 2.75
C ILE A 34 4.22 9.38 3.85
N ALA A 35 3.43 10.38 3.47
CA ALA A 35 2.75 11.23 4.46
C ALA A 35 1.81 10.42 5.37
N TYR A 36 1.17 9.39 4.84
CA TYR A 36 0.24 8.52 5.55
C TYR A 36 0.99 7.42 6.33
N GLU A 37 1.79 6.63 5.65
CA GLU A 37 2.39 5.43 6.23
C GLU A 37 3.58 5.74 7.14
N LYS A 38 4.54 6.55 6.69
CA LYS A 38 5.65 7.00 7.54
C LYS A 38 5.14 7.90 8.67
N GLY A 39 4.14 8.77 8.37
CA GLY A 39 3.47 9.60 9.37
C GLY A 39 2.77 8.77 10.44
N TYR A 40 2.06 7.69 10.06
CA TYR A 40 1.47 6.75 11.00
C TYR A 40 2.53 6.14 11.94
N PHE A 41 3.63 5.61 11.39
CA PHE A 41 4.69 5.01 12.21
C PHE A 41 5.39 6.02 13.10
N PHE A 42 5.55 7.26 12.65
CA PHE A 42 6.05 8.36 13.46
C PHE A 42 5.13 8.60 14.68
N LEU A 43 3.83 8.77 14.46
CA LEU A 43 2.86 8.95 15.56
C LEU A 43 2.78 7.72 16.46
N ARG A 44 2.90 6.52 15.90
CA ARG A 44 2.91 5.28 16.66
C ARG A 44 4.15 5.14 17.55
N MET A 45 5.31 5.58 17.07
CA MET A 45 6.53 5.66 17.84
C MET A 45 6.37 6.63 19.03
N LEU A 46 5.78 7.81 18.81
CA LEU A 46 5.47 8.77 19.86
C LEU A 46 4.49 8.20 20.89
N GLU A 47 3.44 7.53 20.45
CA GLU A 47 2.47 6.88 21.34
C GLU A 47 3.12 5.78 22.18
N ASN A 48 3.98 4.95 21.57
CA ASN A 48 4.71 3.92 22.31
C ASN A 48 5.64 4.49 23.38
N HIS A 49 6.22 5.67 23.13
CA HIS A 49 7.09 6.36 24.10
C HIS A 49 6.30 7.02 25.22
N ALA A 50 5.27 7.78 24.89
CA ALA A 50 4.53 8.60 25.86
C ALA A 50 3.40 7.82 26.56
N GLY A 51 2.92 6.75 25.96
CA GLY A 51 1.71 6.03 26.36
C GLY A 51 0.44 6.63 25.79
N ARG A 52 -0.60 5.80 25.64
CA ARG A 52 -1.86 6.14 25.02
C ARG A 52 -2.55 7.35 25.65
N GLU A 53 -2.63 7.38 26.97
CA GLU A 53 -3.32 8.46 27.68
C GLU A 53 -2.66 9.84 27.45
N ALA A 54 -1.32 9.89 27.52
CA ALA A 54 -0.57 11.11 27.27
C ALA A 54 -0.70 11.56 25.81
N MET A 55 -0.68 10.61 24.86
CA MET A 55 -0.86 10.88 23.44
C MET A 55 -2.26 11.43 23.12
N ASP A 56 -3.32 10.84 23.69
CA ASP A 56 -4.70 11.32 23.49
C ASP A 56 -4.89 12.75 24.07
N LYS A 57 -4.31 13.02 25.23
CA LYS A 57 -4.33 14.36 25.83
C LYS A 57 -3.59 15.37 24.97
N PHE A 58 -2.41 15.01 24.49
CA PHE A 58 -1.60 15.83 23.58
C PHE A 58 -2.35 16.17 22.31
N LEU A 59 -2.90 15.17 21.60
CA LEU A 59 -3.64 15.38 20.36
C LEU A 59 -4.86 16.28 20.57
N LYS A 60 -5.63 16.05 21.65
CA LYS A 60 -6.78 16.89 21.99
C LYS A 60 -6.37 18.34 22.21
N GLN A 61 -5.30 18.58 22.95
CA GLN A 61 -4.79 19.91 23.24
C GLN A 61 -4.25 20.58 21.97
N TYR A 62 -3.46 19.84 21.17
CA TYR A 62 -2.92 20.32 19.90
C TYR A 62 -4.01 20.83 18.95
N PHE A 63 -5.07 20.05 18.72
CA PHE A 63 -6.17 20.47 17.87
C PHE A 63 -6.97 21.64 18.46
N GLN A 64 -7.09 21.74 19.78
CA GLN A 64 -7.75 22.86 20.43
C GLN A 64 -6.96 24.16 20.29
N ASP A 65 -5.64 24.10 20.45
CA ASP A 65 -4.75 25.27 20.42
C ASP A 65 -4.57 25.82 19.00
N HIS A 66 -4.60 24.93 17.99
CA HIS A 66 -4.35 25.29 16.58
C HIS A 66 -5.60 25.28 15.70
N LYS A 67 -6.80 25.18 16.29
CA LYS A 67 -8.06 25.19 15.49
C LYS A 67 -8.19 26.46 14.67
N PHE A 68 -8.57 26.30 13.39
CA PHE A 68 -8.72 27.38 12.42
C PHE A 68 -7.44 28.18 12.15
N GLN A 69 -6.28 27.62 12.44
CA GLN A 69 -4.96 28.20 12.16
C GLN A 69 -4.19 27.29 11.19
N THR A 70 -3.20 27.87 10.53
CA THR A 70 -2.15 27.13 9.80
C THR A 70 -0.94 27.00 10.70
N ILE A 71 -0.24 25.88 10.58
CA ILE A 71 0.98 25.60 11.34
C ILE A 71 2.02 25.04 10.38
N VAL A 72 3.28 25.36 10.59
CA VAL A 72 4.41 24.78 9.86
C VAL A 72 5.05 23.63 10.65
N THR A 73 5.83 22.80 9.97
CA THR A 73 6.44 21.62 10.57
C THR A 73 7.28 21.96 11.81
N GLU A 74 8.04 23.02 11.76
CA GLU A 74 8.93 23.45 12.85
C GLU A 74 8.15 23.82 14.12
N GLU A 75 7.07 24.57 13.97
CA GLU A 75 6.17 24.94 15.08
C GLU A 75 5.51 23.69 15.68
N PHE A 76 5.11 22.72 14.84
CA PHE A 76 4.61 21.43 15.32
C PHE A 76 5.66 20.68 16.14
N LEU A 77 6.91 20.64 15.67
CA LEU A 77 8.00 19.94 16.37
C LEU A 77 8.35 20.60 17.72
N GLU A 78 8.35 21.92 17.80
CA GLU A 78 8.54 22.66 19.05
C GLU A 78 7.39 22.37 20.02
N TYR A 79 6.15 22.39 19.53
CA TYR A 79 4.96 22.08 20.32
C TYR A 79 5.01 20.63 20.84
N LEU A 80 5.37 19.69 19.99
CA LEU A 80 5.52 18.27 20.30
C LEU A 80 6.58 18.06 21.42
N ASP A 81 7.75 18.66 21.24
CA ASP A 81 8.86 18.51 22.18
C ASP A 81 8.50 19.04 23.58
N LYS A 82 7.85 20.20 23.62
CA LYS A 82 7.44 20.84 24.87
C LYS A 82 6.30 20.11 25.57
N ASN A 83 5.28 19.67 24.83
CA ASN A 83 4.00 19.24 25.43
C ASN A 83 3.84 17.70 25.51
N LEU A 84 4.68 16.93 24.81
CA LEU A 84 4.64 15.46 24.84
C LEU A 84 5.98 14.84 25.23
N LEU A 85 7.09 15.34 24.69
CA LEU A 85 8.38 14.67 24.80
C LEU A 85 9.25 15.15 25.96
N ASN A 86 8.85 16.20 26.69
CA ASN A 86 9.62 16.77 27.79
C ASN A 86 11.06 17.14 27.40
N ASN A 87 11.25 17.73 26.22
CA ASN A 87 12.54 18.11 25.61
C ASN A 87 13.47 16.91 25.28
N LYS A 88 12.91 15.76 24.88
CA LYS A 88 13.65 14.54 24.50
C LYS A 88 13.64 14.24 23.00
N SER A 89 13.39 15.23 22.16
CA SER A 89 13.32 15.06 20.69
C SER A 89 14.57 14.42 20.09
N ASP A 90 15.76 14.78 20.60
CA ASP A 90 17.01 14.22 20.08
C ASP A 90 17.18 12.74 20.47
N GLU A 91 16.75 12.32 21.67
CA GLU A 91 16.79 10.91 22.12
C GLU A 91 15.88 10.02 21.22
N LEU A 92 14.81 10.58 20.69
CA LEU A 92 13.83 9.87 19.86
C LEU A 92 14.09 10.01 18.35
N ASN A 93 15.19 10.62 17.96
CA ASN A 93 15.57 10.82 16.56
C ASN A 93 14.49 11.55 15.74
N ILE A 94 13.75 12.49 16.34
CA ILE A 94 12.62 13.19 15.68
C ILE A 94 13.05 13.84 14.36
N LYS A 95 14.24 14.45 14.31
CA LYS A 95 14.78 15.06 13.10
C LYS A 95 14.97 14.03 11.97
N ASN A 96 15.40 12.81 12.30
CA ASN A 96 15.57 11.75 11.31
C ASN A 96 14.21 11.30 10.76
N TRP A 97 13.18 11.21 11.59
CA TRP A 97 11.83 10.90 11.13
C TRP A 97 11.31 11.91 10.11
N VAL A 98 11.53 13.19 10.36
CA VAL A 98 10.91 14.27 9.60
C VAL A 98 11.71 14.65 8.37
N TYR A 99 13.03 14.74 8.48
CA TYR A 99 13.89 15.34 7.46
C TYR A 99 14.78 14.35 6.70
N GLN A 100 14.92 13.10 7.17
CA GLN A 100 15.76 12.12 6.51
C GLN A 100 14.94 11.10 5.70
N PRO A 101 15.50 10.59 4.58
CA PRO A 101 14.89 9.52 3.82
C PRO A 101 14.88 8.19 4.61
N GLY A 102 14.11 7.24 4.12
CA GLY A 102 14.01 5.91 4.73
C GLY A 102 13.26 5.90 6.07
N LEU A 103 13.50 4.85 6.86
CA LEU A 103 12.94 4.67 8.20
C LEU A 103 14.04 4.71 9.25
N PRO A 104 13.89 5.47 10.34
CA PRO A 104 14.79 5.42 11.46
C PRO A 104 14.78 4.04 12.16
N GLU A 105 15.90 3.68 12.81
CA GLU A 105 16.07 2.41 13.52
C GLU A 105 15.04 2.20 14.64
N ASN A 106 14.52 3.28 15.21
CA ASN A 106 13.48 3.24 16.25
C ASN A 106 12.05 3.14 15.67
N CYS A 107 11.91 2.81 14.39
CA CYS A 107 10.60 2.52 13.81
C CYS A 107 9.97 1.31 14.52
N PRO A 108 8.70 1.43 15.00
CA PRO A 108 8.01 0.34 15.66
C PRO A 108 7.94 -0.91 14.78
N LYS A 109 8.37 -2.04 15.34
CA LYS A 109 8.23 -3.34 14.66
C LYS A 109 6.79 -3.78 14.69
N VAL A 110 6.30 -4.23 13.53
CA VAL A 110 4.96 -4.79 13.40
C VAL A 110 5.06 -6.30 13.54
N ILE A 111 4.35 -6.85 14.52
CA ILE A 111 4.22 -8.30 14.74
C ILE A 111 2.72 -8.61 14.71
N SER A 112 2.33 -9.62 13.93
CA SER A 112 0.96 -10.06 13.81
C SER A 112 0.89 -11.58 13.74
N SER A 113 0.42 -12.21 14.81
CA SER A 113 0.19 -13.66 14.83
C SER A 113 -0.82 -14.12 13.76
N ARG A 114 -1.74 -13.24 13.37
CA ARG A 114 -2.67 -13.52 12.25
C ARG A 114 -1.92 -13.63 10.94
N PHE A 115 -0.95 -12.77 10.67
CA PHE A 115 -0.14 -12.84 9.45
C PHE A 115 0.85 -14.01 9.48
N GLU A 116 1.41 -14.36 10.64
CA GLU A 116 2.20 -15.58 10.81
C GLU A 116 1.39 -16.83 10.43
N ASN A 117 0.10 -16.89 10.83
CA ASN A 117 -0.81 -17.97 10.43
C ASN A 117 -1.07 -17.96 8.91
N VAL A 118 -1.15 -16.79 8.27
CA VAL A 118 -1.27 -16.69 6.80
C VAL A 118 -0.02 -17.20 6.11
N GLU A 119 1.18 -16.87 6.60
CA GLU A 119 2.45 -17.34 6.05
C GLU A 119 2.59 -18.87 6.18
N SER A 120 2.13 -19.43 7.30
CA SER A 120 2.03 -20.89 7.45
C SER A 120 1.07 -21.50 6.44
N ALA A 121 -0.07 -20.87 6.18
CA ALA A 121 -1.03 -21.35 5.18
C ALA A 121 -0.49 -21.23 3.75
N ILE A 122 0.34 -20.23 3.42
CA ILE A 122 1.02 -20.15 2.14
C ILE A 122 1.94 -21.36 1.94
N THR A 123 2.73 -21.71 2.97
CA THR A 123 3.62 -22.87 2.93
C THR A 123 2.82 -24.17 2.72
N GLU A 124 1.75 -24.36 3.50
CA GLU A 124 0.88 -25.54 3.38
C GLU A 124 0.19 -25.64 2.02
N PHE A 125 -0.25 -24.52 1.45
CA PHE A 125 -0.82 -24.47 0.10
C PHE A 125 0.19 -24.91 -0.96
N VAL A 126 1.41 -24.38 -0.89
CA VAL A 126 2.46 -24.71 -1.89
C VAL A 126 2.90 -26.17 -1.80
N GLU A 127 2.89 -26.77 -0.62
CA GLU A 127 3.24 -28.16 -0.40
C GLU A 127 2.10 -29.16 -0.75
N ASN A 128 0.86 -28.67 -0.80
CA ASN A 128 -0.35 -29.50 -1.02
C ASN A 128 -1.22 -28.89 -2.13
N ASP A 129 -2.40 -28.36 -1.74
CA ASP A 129 -3.37 -27.69 -2.62
C ASP A 129 -4.24 -26.68 -1.84
N ALA A 130 -5.11 -25.95 -2.56
CA ALA A 130 -5.99 -24.94 -1.97
C ALA A 130 -7.06 -25.53 -1.03
N SER A 131 -7.49 -26.77 -1.25
CA SER A 131 -8.47 -27.45 -0.38
C SER A 131 -7.92 -27.68 1.02
N PHE A 132 -6.62 -27.87 1.15
CA PHE A 132 -5.93 -28.09 2.41
C PHE A 132 -6.05 -26.91 3.38
N ILE A 133 -6.06 -25.69 2.84
CA ILE A 133 -6.16 -24.45 3.63
C ILE A 133 -7.61 -23.93 3.76
N PHE A 134 -8.58 -24.50 3.04
CA PHE A 134 -9.94 -23.97 2.94
C PHE A 134 -10.60 -23.72 4.30
N ASN A 135 -10.54 -24.70 5.21
CA ASN A 135 -11.15 -24.57 6.53
C ASN A 135 -10.45 -23.52 7.42
N LYS A 136 -9.15 -23.30 7.21
CA LYS A 136 -8.35 -22.33 7.99
C LYS A 136 -8.64 -20.89 7.60
N THR A 137 -9.09 -20.68 6.37
CA THR A 137 -9.32 -19.36 5.79
C THR A 137 -10.72 -18.79 6.05
N SER A 138 -11.64 -19.60 6.60
CA SER A 138 -13.06 -19.23 6.80
C SER A 138 -13.28 -17.96 7.64
N SER A 139 -12.35 -17.63 8.53
CA SER A 139 -12.38 -16.44 9.41
C SER A 139 -11.45 -15.31 8.94
N TRP A 140 -10.84 -15.43 7.76
CA TRP A 140 -9.90 -14.44 7.29
C TRP A 140 -10.58 -13.12 6.92
N SER A 141 -9.99 -12.03 7.38
CA SER A 141 -10.32 -10.68 6.96
C SER A 141 -9.76 -10.38 5.57
N THR A 142 -10.22 -9.28 4.98
CA THR A 142 -9.63 -8.77 3.73
C THR A 142 -8.11 -8.61 3.82
N HIS A 143 -7.58 -8.13 4.95
CA HIS A 143 -6.13 -7.93 5.12
C HIS A 143 -5.35 -9.24 5.11
N GLU A 144 -5.89 -10.33 5.66
CA GLU A 144 -5.26 -11.65 5.60
C GLU A 144 -5.25 -12.18 4.18
N TRP A 145 -6.35 -12.03 3.42
CA TRP A 145 -6.39 -12.40 2.01
C TRP A 145 -5.42 -11.57 1.16
N LEU A 146 -5.31 -10.26 1.41
CA LEU A 146 -4.33 -9.42 0.73
C LEU A 146 -2.90 -9.86 1.05
N HIS A 147 -2.62 -10.19 2.31
CA HIS A 147 -1.31 -10.69 2.72
C HIS A 147 -1.00 -12.03 2.04
N PHE A 148 -1.94 -12.97 2.03
CA PHE A 148 -1.81 -14.25 1.36
C PHE A 148 -1.44 -14.10 -0.12
N ILE A 149 -2.27 -13.37 -0.88
CA ILE A 149 -2.08 -13.23 -2.33
C ILE A 149 -0.79 -12.46 -2.67
N LYS A 150 -0.45 -11.40 -1.92
CA LYS A 150 0.76 -10.61 -2.13
C LYS A 150 2.04 -11.41 -1.85
N HIS A 151 1.99 -12.39 -0.92
CA HIS A 151 3.16 -13.18 -0.49
C HIS A 151 3.22 -14.58 -1.09
N LEU A 152 2.38 -14.88 -2.08
CA LEU A 152 2.56 -16.08 -2.89
C LEU A 152 3.98 -16.09 -3.47
N PRO A 153 4.67 -17.24 -3.46
CA PRO A 153 6.05 -17.33 -3.94
C PRO A 153 6.22 -16.84 -5.38
N SER A 154 7.38 -16.29 -5.70
CA SER A 154 7.66 -15.77 -7.05
C SER A 154 7.63 -16.85 -8.14
N ASN A 155 7.80 -18.12 -7.77
CA ASN A 155 7.72 -19.29 -8.65
C ASN A 155 6.33 -19.94 -8.66
N ILE A 156 5.29 -19.26 -8.15
CA ILE A 156 3.92 -19.76 -8.25
C ILE A 156 3.54 -20.01 -9.70
N SER A 157 2.90 -21.14 -9.98
CA SER A 157 2.58 -21.54 -11.35
C SER A 157 1.12 -21.25 -11.73
N TYR A 158 0.82 -21.39 -13.02
CA TYR A 158 -0.54 -21.35 -13.55
C TYR A 158 -1.46 -22.32 -12.79
N SER A 159 -1.02 -23.59 -12.59
CA SER A 159 -1.83 -24.60 -11.89
C SER A 159 -2.15 -24.24 -10.45
N HIS A 160 -1.24 -23.59 -9.74
CA HIS A 160 -1.53 -23.10 -8.39
C HIS A 160 -2.61 -22.01 -8.39
N LEU A 161 -2.59 -21.09 -9.37
CA LEU A 161 -3.65 -20.08 -9.46
C LEU A 161 -4.99 -20.68 -9.90
N GLU A 162 -4.98 -21.67 -10.79
CA GLU A 162 -6.17 -22.40 -11.18
C GLU A 162 -6.82 -23.12 -9.99
N ASP A 163 -6.00 -23.76 -9.15
CA ASP A 163 -6.45 -24.41 -7.93
C ASP A 163 -7.04 -23.39 -6.93
N LEU A 164 -6.34 -22.30 -6.64
CA LEU A 164 -6.84 -21.22 -5.79
C LEU A 164 -8.17 -20.62 -6.29
N ASP A 165 -8.26 -20.36 -7.59
CA ASP A 165 -9.47 -19.76 -8.18
C ASP A 165 -10.66 -20.74 -8.17
N SER A 166 -10.38 -22.04 -8.34
CA SER A 166 -11.40 -23.09 -8.26
C SER A 166 -12.04 -23.18 -6.88
N VAL A 167 -11.24 -23.03 -5.80
CA VAL A 167 -11.67 -23.15 -4.41
C VAL A 167 -12.25 -21.84 -3.88
N PHE A 168 -11.59 -20.70 -4.14
CA PHE A 168 -11.92 -19.41 -3.51
C PHE A 168 -12.62 -18.43 -4.44
N SER A 169 -12.71 -18.71 -5.74
CA SER A 169 -13.34 -17.86 -6.75
C SER A 169 -12.81 -16.43 -6.77
N PHE A 170 -11.50 -16.24 -6.61
CA PHE A 170 -10.88 -14.91 -6.52
C PHE A 170 -11.17 -14.04 -7.74
N SER A 171 -11.19 -14.61 -8.96
CA SER A 171 -11.51 -13.89 -10.20
C SER A 171 -12.91 -13.27 -10.19
N ASN A 172 -13.81 -13.76 -9.33
CA ASN A 172 -15.19 -13.29 -9.18
C ASN A 172 -15.44 -12.60 -7.83
N SER A 173 -14.40 -12.26 -7.09
CA SER A 173 -14.54 -11.58 -5.80
C SER A 173 -15.31 -10.26 -5.93
N GLY A 174 -16.21 -9.99 -4.98
CA GLY A 174 -16.89 -8.69 -4.86
C GLY A 174 -16.01 -7.58 -4.28
N ASN A 175 -14.79 -7.90 -3.81
CA ASN A 175 -13.88 -6.97 -3.17
C ASN A 175 -12.81 -6.49 -4.15
N SER A 176 -12.81 -5.20 -4.48
CA SER A 176 -11.86 -4.61 -5.44
C SER A 176 -10.41 -4.65 -4.97
N GLU A 177 -10.14 -4.65 -3.66
CA GLU A 177 -8.78 -4.78 -3.12
C GLU A 177 -8.24 -6.21 -3.40
N ILE A 178 -9.06 -7.24 -3.16
CA ILE A 178 -8.70 -8.63 -3.46
C ILE A 178 -8.53 -8.83 -4.97
N LEU A 179 -9.49 -8.32 -5.78
CA LEU A 179 -9.41 -8.43 -7.24
C LEU A 179 -8.12 -7.80 -7.80
N ALA A 180 -7.72 -6.62 -7.30
CA ALA A 180 -6.53 -5.95 -7.81
C ALA A 180 -5.25 -6.77 -7.57
N VAL A 181 -5.06 -7.32 -6.36
CA VAL A 181 -3.87 -8.14 -6.07
C VAL A 181 -3.93 -9.50 -6.77
N TRP A 182 -5.11 -10.09 -6.89
CA TRP A 182 -5.33 -11.34 -7.63
C TRP A 182 -4.99 -11.19 -9.10
N PHE A 183 -5.52 -10.15 -9.76
CA PHE A 183 -5.23 -9.89 -11.16
C PHE A 183 -3.76 -9.60 -11.41
N LYS A 184 -3.07 -8.93 -10.48
CA LYS A 184 -1.62 -8.72 -10.61
C LYS A 184 -0.86 -10.05 -10.63
N GLN A 185 -1.22 -11.02 -9.78
CA GLN A 185 -0.63 -12.37 -9.82
C GLN A 185 -1.03 -13.11 -11.08
N SER A 186 -2.31 -13.02 -11.50
CA SER A 186 -2.81 -13.63 -12.74
C SER A 186 -2.05 -13.17 -13.99
N ILE A 187 -1.72 -11.87 -14.07
CA ILE A 187 -0.93 -11.30 -15.18
C ILE A 187 0.49 -11.88 -15.16
N LYS A 188 1.13 -11.97 -13.99
CA LYS A 188 2.52 -12.46 -13.85
C LYS A 188 2.71 -13.87 -14.38
N VAL A 189 1.74 -14.76 -14.15
CA VAL A 189 1.82 -16.17 -14.57
C VAL A 189 0.97 -16.47 -15.82
N ASP A 190 0.43 -15.45 -16.47
CA ASP A 190 -0.43 -15.57 -17.64
C ASP A 190 -1.68 -16.45 -17.40
N TYR A 191 -2.32 -16.31 -16.24
CA TYR A 191 -3.54 -17.06 -15.89
C TYR A 191 -4.75 -16.51 -16.66
N GLN A 192 -4.94 -17.02 -17.89
CA GLN A 192 -5.95 -16.56 -18.86
C GLN A 192 -7.42 -16.62 -18.37
N PRO A 193 -7.84 -17.56 -17.51
CA PRO A 193 -9.20 -17.58 -17.00
C PRO A 193 -9.62 -16.29 -16.25
N ALA A 194 -8.67 -15.56 -15.64
CA ALA A 194 -8.94 -14.29 -14.97
C ALA A 194 -9.11 -13.09 -15.92
N PHE A 195 -8.62 -13.15 -17.16
CA PHE A 195 -8.57 -12.01 -18.09
C PHE A 195 -9.95 -11.44 -18.48
N PRO A 196 -11.02 -12.22 -18.65
CA PRO A 196 -12.36 -11.66 -18.89
C PRO A 196 -12.84 -10.76 -17.73
N GLN A 197 -12.56 -11.14 -16.49
CA GLN A 197 -12.94 -10.36 -15.31
C GLN A 197 -11.98 -9.18 -15.11
N LEU A 198 -10.68 -9.35 -15.38
CA LEU A 198 -9.70 -8.26 -15.42
C LEU A 198 -10.14 -7.18 -16.43
N ARG A 199 -10.59 -7.54 -17.63
CA ARG A 199 -11.14 -6.58 -18.62
C ARG A 199 -12.30 -5.80 -18.02
N LYS A 200 -13.26 -6.47 -17.40
CA LYS A 200 -14.40 -5.81 -16.73
C LYS A 200 -13.94 -4.88 -15.63
N PHE A 201 -12.98 -5.31 -14.81
CA PHE A 201 -12.41 -4.52 -13.73
C PHE A 201 -11.76 -3.24 -14.27
N LEU A 202 -10.84 -3.35 -15.21
CA LEU A 202 -10.17 -2.21 -15.85
C LEU A 202 -11.14 -1.25 -16.54
N THR A 203 -12.28 -1.73 -17.05
CA THR A 203 -13.28 -0.87 -17.70
C THR A 203 -14.17 -0.13 -16.68
N LYS A 204 -14.46 -0.76 -15.52
CA LYS A 204 -15.38 -0.20 -14.51
C LYS A 204 -14.69 0.65 -13.47
N ILE A 205 -13.48 0.28 -13.07
CA ILE A 205 -12.75 0.92 -11.97
C ILE A 205 -11.85 2.02 -12.54
N GLY A 206 -12.04 3.26 -12.07
CA GLY A 206 -11.26 4.41 -12.50
C GLY A 206 -10.17 4.84 -11.51
N ARG A 207 -10.03 4.16 -10.36
CA ARG A 207 -9.12 4.56 -9.28
C ARG A 207 -7.67 4.18 -9.58
N ARG A 208 -6.77 5.17 -9.65
CA ARG A 208 -5.34 5.00 -9.96
C ARG A 208 -4.66 3.92 -9.11
N LYS A 209 -4.92 3.87 -7.80
CA LYS A 209 -4.39 2.85 -6.86
C LYS A 209 -4.50 1.42 -7.41
N PHE A 210 -5.60 1.09 -8.10
CA PHE A 210 -5.81 -0.24 -8.65
C PHE A 210 -5.29 -0.36 -10.09
N LEU A 211 -5.45 0.70 -10.89
CA LEU A 211 -5.13 0.68 -12.30
C LEU A 211 -3.63 0.64 -12.57
N GLU A 212 -2.89 1.54 -11.93
CA GLU A 212 -1.45 1.73 -12.15
C GLU A 212 -0.67 0.43 -12.01
N PRO A 213 -0.75 -0.33 -10.88
CA PRO A 213 0.01 -1.57 -10.73
C PRO A 213 -0.37 -2.69 -11.71
N LEU A 214 -1.61 -2.68 -12.22
CA LEU A 214 -2.07 -3.66 -13.20
C LEU A 214 -1.57 -3.33 -14.60
N TYR A 215 -1.63 -2.06 -15.01
CA TYR A 215 -1.09 -1.62 -16.30
C TYR A 215 0.42 -1.70 -16.37
N GLU A 216 1.12 -1.41 -15.27
CA GLU A 216 2.57 -1.64 -15.16
C GLU A 216 2.94 -3.10 -15.37
N GLU A 217 2.22 -4.04 -14.72
CA GLU A 217 2.46 -5.47 -14.88
C GLU A 217 2.16 -5.93 -16.29
N LEU A 218 1.05 -5.50 -16.89
CA LEU A 218 0.68 -5.79 -18.28
C LEU A 218 1.72 -5.23 -19.28
N ALA A 219 2.30 -4.08 -19.01
CA ALA A 219 3.28 -3.45 -19.90
C ALA A 219 4.62 -4.19 -19.99
N LYS A 220 4.94 -5.06 -19.02
CA LYS A 220 6.19 -5.85 -19.00
C LYS A 220 6.24 -6.90 -20.11
N ASN A 221 5.09 -7.38 -20.58
CA ASN A 221 4.98 -8.37 -21.66
C ASN A 221 4.38 -7.72 -22.91
N LYS A 222 4.97 -7.97 -24.07
CA LYS A 222 4.54 -7.35 -25.35
C LYS A 222 3.11 -7.67 -25.73
N GLU A 223 2.69 -8.93 -25.57
CA GLU A 223 1.32 -9.37 -25.91
C GLU A 223 0.31 -8.81 -24.90
N HIS A 224 0.65 -8.84 -23.59
CA HIS A 224 -0.17 -8.22 -22.56
C HIS A 224 -0.28 -6.70 -22.75
N LYS A 225 0.81 -6.01 -23.12
CA LYS A 225 0.78 -4.57 -23.43
C LYS A 225 -0.16 -4.27 -24.60
N LYS A 226 -0.15 -5.10 -25.64
CA LYS A 226 -1.07 -4.95 -26.78
C LYS A 226 -2.53 -5.10 -26.35
N TRP A 227 -2.82 -6.14 -25.58
CA TRP A 227 -4.16 -6.38 -25.02
C TRP A 227 -4.58 -5.23 -24.09
N ALA A 228 -3.67 -4.74 -23.22
CA ALA A 228 -3.91 -3.61 -22.34
C ALA A 228 -4.26 -2.32 -23.11
N LYS A 229 -3.57 -2.03 -24.21
CA LYS A 229 -3.88 -0.88 -25.09
C LYS A 229 -5.29 -0.98 -25.68
N GLU A 230 -5.73 -2.18 -26.09
CA GLU A 230 -7.09 -2.40 -26.58
C GLU A 230 -8.14 -2.13 -25.49
N VAL A 231 -7.95 -2.72 -24.29
CA VAL A 231 -8.85 -2.50 -23.15
C VAL A 231 -8.89 -1.03 -22.76
N TYR A 232 -7.73 -0.40 -22.68
CA TYR A 232 -7.59 1.00 -22.31
C TYR A 232 -8.27 1.95 -23.29
N GLY A 233 -8.20 1.67 -24.59
CA GLY A 233 -8.88 2.47 -25.61
C GLY A 233 -10.39 2.63 -25.35
N ASN A 234 -11.02 1.58 -24.79
CA ASN A 234 -12.44 1.61 -24.40
C ASN A 234 -12.68 2.19 -22.98
N ALA A 235 -11.70 2.04 -22.09
CA ALA A 235 -11.85 2.42 -20.68
C ALA A 235 -11.46 3.88 -20.39
N ARG A 236 -10.54 4.46 -21.17
CA ARG A 236 -9.93 5.78 -20.96
C ARG A 236 -10.95 6.90 -20.71
N VAL A 237 -12.06 6.89 -21.43
CA VAL A 237 -13.12 7.91 -21.30
C VAL A 237 -13.78 7.93 -19.91
N ASN A 238 -13.70 6.82 -19.18
CA ASN A 238 -14.28 6.67 -17.84
C ASN A 238 -13.25 6.96 -16.72
N TYR A 239 -11.98 7.19 -17.07
CA TYR A 239 -10.94 7.40 -16.09
C TYR A 239 -10.84 8.87 -15.70
N HIS A 240 -10.58 9.11 -14.42
CA HIS A 240 -10.22 10.43 -13.93
C HIS A 240 -8.91 10.93 -14.55
N TYR A 241 -8.76 12.24 -14.70
CA TYR A 241 -7.57 12.90 -15.27
C TYR A 241 -6.24 12.33 -14.77
N VAL A 242 -6.06 12.23 -13.45
CA VAL A 242 -4.84 11.69 -12.84
C VAL A 242 -4.59 10.23 -13.28
N SER A 243 -5.64 9.42 -13.33
CA SER A 243 -5.53 8.00 -13.73
C SER A 243 -5.15 7.86 -15.20
N PHE A 244 -5.82 8.57 -16.12
CA PHE A 244 -5.50 8.39 -17.54
C PHE A 244 -4.12 8.97 -17.90
N ASN A 245 -3.65 10.05 -17.27
CA ASN A 245 -2.28 10.54 -17.50
C ASN A 245 -1.23 9.52 -17.08
N THR A 246 -1.43 8.88 -15.92
CA THR A 246 -0.54 7.79 -15.48
C THR A 246 -0.52 6.64 -16.49
N ILE A 247 -1.68 6.18 -16.91
CA ILE A 247 -1.76 5.04 -17.83
C ILE A 247 -1.28 5.38 -19.25
N ASP A 248 -1.52 6.60 -19.73
CA ASP A 248 -0.95 7.10 -21.00
C ASP A 248 0.59 6.98 -20.99
N ASN A 249 1.25 7.35 -19.87
CA ASN A 249 2.70 7.26 -19.74
C ASN A 249 3.20 5.80 -19.70
N ILE A 250 2.49 4.89 -19.03
CA ILE A 250 2.84 3.46 -18.93
C ILE A 250 2.72 2.76 -20.29
N LEU A 251 1.69 3.09 -21.05
CA LEU A 251 1.38 2.39 -22.29
C LEU A 251 2.07 2.98 -23.54
N ASN A 252 2.55 4.21 -23.49
CA ASN A 252 3.38 4.76 -24.56
C ASN A 252 4.74 4.06 -24.61
#